data_c7674729397d6ae39d5eed2a6258cc66
#
_entry.id   c7674729397d6ae39d5eed2a6258cc66
#
_cell.length_a   1.000
_cell.length_b   1.000
_cell.length_c   1.000
_cell.angle_alpha   90.00
_cell.angle_beta   90.00
_cell.angle_gamma   90.00
#
_symmetry.space_group_name_H-M   'P 1'
#
loop_
_entity.id
_entity.type
_entity.pdbx_description
1 polymer ?
#
loop_
_entity_poly.entity_id
_entity_poly.type
_entity_poly.pdbx_seq_one_letter_code
_entity_poly.pdbx_strand_id
1 'polypeptide(L)'
;MVLLENFKSECATTGRSIMSDGWTDRKRRSICNFLVNSPKGTVFLYSLDTTEISKTAEKVFEMIDKVVDEVGEKNVVQIVTDNAANYKAAGQKLMEKRKHLYWTPCAAHCIDLMLEDFEKKIVLHKETISRGRRITTYIYGR
;
A
#
# COMPACT_ATOMS: atom_id res chain seq x y z
N MET A 1 14.05 22.13 2.24
CA MET A 1 14.76 21.52 3.39
C MET A 1 14.00 21.77 4.70
N VAL A 2 13.61 22.99 5.02
CA VAL A 2 12.88 23.36 6.27
C VAL A 2 11.53 22.63 6.47
N LEU A 3 10.78 22.36 5.41
CA LEU A 3 9.49 21.62 5.50
C LEU A 3 9.68 20.15 5.95
N LEU A 4 10.75 19.50 5.54
CA LEU A 4 11.07 18.12 5.93
C LEU A 4 11.58 18.04 7.39
N GLU A 5 12.28 19.05 7.89
CA GLU A 5 12.74 19.12 9.28
C GLU A 5 11.58 19.38 10.25
N ASN A 6 10.68 20.32 9.91
CA ASN A 6 9.45 20.54 10.69
C ASN A 6 8.56 19.31 10.70
N PHE A 7 8.46 18.60 9.57
CA PHE A 7 7.75 17.33 9.47
C PHE A 7 8.39 16.24 10.35
N LYS A 8 9.71 16.19 10.44
CA LYS A 8 10.43 15.23 11.28
C LYS A 8 10.26 15.49 12.77
N SER A 9 10.26 16.74 13.22
CA SER A 9 10.19 17.09 14.66
C SER A 9 8.83 16.82 15.28
N GLU A 10 7.73 17.02 14.57
CA GLU A 10 6.37 16.75 15.07
C GLU A 10 6.01 15.27 15.10
N CYS A 11 6.59 14.50 14.20
CA CYS A 11 6.31 13.08 14.11
C CYS A 11 6.86 12.26 15.28
N ALA A 12 7.69 12.83 16.12
CA ALA A 12 8.16 12.21 17.36
C ALA A 12 7.04 12.12 18.43
N THR A 13 5.99 12.94 18.32
CA THR A 13 4.90 13.01 19.30
C THR A 13 3.60 12.37 18.81
N THR A 14 3.37 12.30 17.50
CA THR A 14 2.08 11.89 16.93
C THR A 14 2.09 10.51 16.27
N GLY A 15 3.27 9.92 16.02
CA GLY A 15 3.42 8.69 15.25
C GLY A 15 3.21 8.89 13.74
N ARG A 16 3.63 7.91 12.94
CA ARG A 16 3.53 7.89 11.48
C ARG A 16 2.98 6.58 10.98
N SER A 17 2.23 6.63 9.91
CA SER A 17 1.87 5.44 9.13
C SER A 17 2.69 5.41 7.85
N ILE A 18 3.37 4.31 7.57
CA ILE A 18 3.97 4.04 6.27
C ILE A 18 2.91 3.33 5.42
N MET A 19 2.72 3.81 4.21
CA MET A 19 1.82 3.19 3.24
C MET A 19 2.64 2.69 2.05
N SER A 20 2.33 1.49 1.58
CA SER A 20 2.94 0.88 0.42
C SER A 20 1.87 0.46 -0.58
N ASP A 21 2.05 0.84 -1.83
CA ASP A 21 1.18 0.48 -2.94
C ASP A 21 2.00 -0.07 -4.10
N GLY A 22 1.68 -1.29 -4.52
CA GLY A 22 2.36 -2.00 -5.59
C GLY A 22 1.53 -2.06 -6.86
N TRP A 23 2.08 -1.61 -7.99
CA TRP A 23 1.42 -1.64 -9.28
C TRP A 23 2.35 -2.10 -10.41
N THR A 24 1.77 -2.44 -11.55
CA THR A 24 2.54 -2.85 -12.73
C THR A 24 2.27 -1.87 -13.85
N ASP A 25 3.34 -1.31 -14.43
CA ASP A 25 3.24 -0.36 -15.52
C ASP A 25 2.95 -1.04 -16.88
N ARG A 26 2.73 -0.22 -17.93
CA ARG A 26 2.48 -0.70 -19.29
C ARG A 26 3.67 -1.48 -19.90
N LYS A 27 4.87 -1.30 -19.36
CA LYS A 27 6.10 -2.02 -19.77
C LYS A 27 6.32 -3.29 -18.95
N ARG A 28 5.33 -3.69 -18.12
CA ARG A 28 5.37 -4.84 -17.21
C ARG A 28 6.41 -4.72 -16.09
N ARG A 29 6.85 -3.49 -15.75
CA ARG A 29 7.67 -3.28 -14.55
C ARG A 29 6.79 -3.26 -13.32
N SER A 30 7.20 -3.99 -12.31
CA SER A 30 6.57 -3.94 -10.98
C SER A 30 7.18 -2.80 -10.19
N ILE A 31 6.35 -1.86 -9.76
CA ILE A 31 6.77 -0.68 -9.00
C ILE A 31 6.07 -0.71 -7.65
N CYS A 32 6.81 -0.43 -6.58
CA CYS A 32 6.27 -0.28 -5.24
C CYS A 32 6.53 1.15 -4.77
N ASN A 33 5.45 1.88 -4.47
CA ASN A 33 5.50 3.23 -3.94
C ASN A 33 5.50 3.18 -2.41
N PHE A 34 6.27 4.09 -1.79
CA PHE A 34 6.25 4.31 -0.36
C PHE A 34 5.87 5.74 -0.03
N LEU A 35 4.91 5.88 0.89
CA LEU A 35 4.41 7.14 1.40
C LEU A 35 4.43 7.11 2.92
N VAL A 36 4.60 8.27 3.53
CA VAL A 36 4.46 8.46 4.97
C VAL A 36 3.32 9.41 5.24
N ASN A 37 2.39 8.98 6.07
CA ASN A 37 1.29 9.80 6.54
C ASN A 37 1.47 10.20 8.01
N SER A 38 1.13 11.43 8.30
CA SER A 38 1.06 12.00 9.64
C SER A 38 -0.15 12.94 9.74
N PRO A 39 -0.51 13.47 10.93
CA PRO A 39 -1.59 14.45 11.05
C PRO A 39 -1.44 15.71 10.17
N LYS A 40 -0.22 16.04 9.73
CA LYS A 40 0.06 17.16 8.80
C LYS A 40 -0.11 16.81 7.32
N GLY A 41 -0.38 15.57 7.01
CA GLY A 41 -0.60 15.09 5.65
C GLY A 41 0.30 13.94 5.23
N THR A 42 0.28 13.67 3.94
CA THR A 42 1.01 12.55 3.33
C THR A 42 2.17 13.07 2.50
N VAL A 43 3.33 12.45 2.67
CA VAL A 43 4.55 12.73 1.91
C VAL A 43 4.93 11.47 1.13
N PHE A 44 5.18 11.65 -0.17
CA PHE A 44 5.77 10.61 -1.00
C PHE A 44 7.26 10.49 -0.69
N LEU A 45 7.73 9.28 -0.39
CA LEU A 45 9.14 9.02 -0.15
C LEU A 45 9.87 8.72 -1.46
N TYR A 46 9.56 7.59 -2.05
CA TYR A 46 10.13 7.14 -3.32
C TYR A 46 9.35 5.96 -3.91
N SER A 47 9.66 5.65 -5.16
CA SER A 47 9.24 4.41 -5.83
C SER A 47 10.43 3.47 -5.95
N LEU A 48 10.19 2.18 -5.73
CA LEU A 48 11.15 1.12 -5.92
C LEU A 48 10.74 0.25 -7.11
N ASP A 49 11.65 0.01 -8.06
CA ASP A 49 11.45 -0.99 -9.09
C ASP A 49 11.66 -2.38 -8.46
N THR A 50 10.61 -3.17 -8.44
CA THR A 50 10.59 -4.52 -7.87
C THR A 50 10.48 -5.61 -8.92
N THR A 51 10.76 -5.28 -10.20
CA THR A 51 10.63 -6.20 -11.34
C THR A 51 11.47 -7.46 -11.14
N GLU A 52 12.71 -7.28 -10.70
CA GLU A 52 13.68 -8.37 -10.46
C GLU A 52 13.57 -8.96 -9.04
N ILE A 53 12.73 -8.37 -8.19
CA ILE A 53 12.58 -8.82 -6.80
C ILE A 53 11.49 -9.87 -6.73
N SER A 54 11.85 -11.08 -6.28
CA SER A 54 10.85 -12.11 -5.97
C SER A 54 9.90 -11.59 -4.89
N LYS A 55 8.59 -11.60 -5.18
CA LYS A 55 7.54 -11.12 -4.25
C LYS A 55 7.25 -12.13 -3.14
N THR A 56 8.28 -12.74 -2.55
CA THR A 56 8.12 -13.59 -1.36
C THR A 56 7.85 -12.74 -0.12
N ALA A 57 7.26 -13.35 0.90
CA ALA A 57 7.01 -12.66 2.18
C ALA A 57 8.30 -12.14 2.82
N GLU A 58 9.41 -12.89 2.67
CA GLU A 58 10.73 -12.49 3.17
C GLU A 58 11.22 -11.21 2.50
N LYS A 59 11.18 -11.15 1.17
CA LYS A 59 11.66 -9.98 0.42
C LYS A 59 10.79 -8.76 0.66
N VAL A 60 9.46 -8.94 0.75
CA VAL A 60 8.53 -7.87 1.12
C VAL A 60 8.82 -7.37 2.54
N PHE A 61 9.06 -8.29 3.49
CA PHE A 61 9.45 -7.93 4.85
C PHE A 61 10.74 -7.13 4.88
N GLU A 62 11.83 -7.60 4.23
CA GLU A 62 13.12 -6.90 4.18
C GLU A 62 12.97 -5.49 3.61
N MET A 63 12.16 -5.34 2.55
CA MET A 63 11.90 -4.07 1.89
C MET A 63 11.18 -3.09 2.83
N ILE A 64 10.11 -3.52 3.49
CA ILE A 64 9.33 -2.65 4.40
C ILE A 64 10.15 -2.33 5.66
N ASP A 65 10.87 -3.31 6.20
CA ASP A 65 11.71 -3.16 7.38
C ASP A 65 12.78 -2.07 7.19
N LYS A 66 13.40 -2.04 5.99
CA LYS A 66 14.36 -0.99 5.61
C LYS A 66 13.69 0.40 5.56
N VAL A 67 12.48 0.51 5.02
CA VAL A 67 11.74 1.79 4.99
C VAL A 67 11.42 2.26 6.41
N VAL A 68 11.09 1.35 7.33
CA VAL A 68 10.87 1.69 8.74
C VAL A 68 12.14 2.28 9.38
N ASP A 69 13.32 1.69 9.10
CA ASP A 69 14.59 2.23 9.59
C ASP A 69 14.88 3.62 9.01
N GLU A 70 14.64 3.83 7.71
CA GLU A 70 14.87 5.12 7.03
C GLU A 70 13.94 6.23 7.57
N VAL A 71 12.67 5.90 7.88
CA VAL A 71 11.71 6.84 8.47
C VAL A 71 11.98 7.10 9.96
N GLY A 72 12.62 6.15 10.62
CA GLY A 72 12.93 6.14 12.04
C GLY A 72 11.91 5.33 12.84
N GLU A 73 12.33 4.16 13.26
CA GLU A 73 11.50 3.15 13.92
C GLU A 73 10.61 3.70 15.05
N LYS A 74 11.16 4.55 15.91
CA LYS A 74 10.44 5.11 17.08
C LYS A 74 9.23 5.97 16.70
N ASN A 75 9.20 6.46 15.46
CA ASN A 75 8.16 7.36 14.97
C ASN A 75 7.09 6.63 14.15
N VAL A 76 7.33 5.36 13.78
CA VAL A 76 6.40 4.58 12.96
C VAL A 76 5.52 3.73 13.86
N VAL A 77 4.22 3.89 13.74
CA VAL A 77 3.23 3.13 14.55
C VAL A 77 2.42 2.15 13.70
N GLN A 78 2.33 2.39 12.38
CA GLN A 78 1.50 1.60 11.50
C GLN A 78 2.15 1.41 10.13
N ILE A 79 1.94 0.23 9.56
CA ILE A 79 2.24 -0.09 8.17
C ILE A 79 0.94 -0.49 7.49
N VAL A 80 0.66 0.14 6.35
CA VAL A 80 -0.51 -0.15 5.52
C VAL A 80 -0.03 -0.66 4.17
N THR A 81 -0.49 -1.84 3.77
CA THR A 81 -0.15 -2.44 2.45
C THR A 81 -1.37 -3.09 1.82
N ASP A 82 -1.21 -3.59 0.60
CA ASP A 82 -2.21 -4.47 0.01
C ASP A 82 -2.49 -5.68 0.88
N ASN A 83 -3.67 -6.30 0.67
CA ASN A 83 -4.13 -7.49 1.39
C ASN A 83 -3.66 -8.82 0.73
N ALA A 84 -2.63 -8.79 -0.11
CA ALA A 84 -2.08 -10.00 -0.71
C ALA A 84 -1.37 -10.88 0.33
N ALA A 85 -1.37 -12.21 0.12
CA ALA A 85 -0.87 -13.18 1.09
C ALA A 85 0.60 -12.94 1.52
N ASN A 86 1.45 -12.53 0.58
CA ASN A 86 2.85 -12.21 0.84
C ASN A 86 3.01 -10.95 1.71
N TYR A 87 2.21 -9.90 1.47
CA TYR A 87 2.20 -8.68 2.30
C TYR A 87 1.66 -8.95 3.71
N LYS A 88 0.60 -9.76 3.82
CA LYS A 88 0.06 -10.19 5.11
C LYS A 88 1.11 -10.96 5.94
N ALA A 89 1.79 -11.92 5.32
CA ALA A 89 2.85 -12.69 5.99
C ALA A 89 4.05 -11.81 6.36
N ALA A 90 4.45 -10.87 5.50
CA ALA A 90 5.48 -9.88 5.80
C ALA A 90 5.09 -8.96 6.96
N GLY A 91 3.83 -8.50 6.98
CA GLY A 91 3.29 -7.68 8.06
C GLY A 91 3.30 -8.39 9.41
N GLN A 92 2.97 -9.69 9.43
CA GLN A 92 3.06 -10.50 10.65
C GLN A 92 4.51 -10.59 11.16
N LYS A 93 5.48 -10.90 10.28
CA LYS A 93 6.91 -10.91 10.63
C LYS A 93 7.39 -9.55 11.16
N LEU A 94 6.89 -8.46 10.58
CA LEU A 94 7.25 -7.12 11.02
C LEU A 94 6.73 -6.84 12.44
N MET A 95 5.48 -7.20 12.75
CA MET A 95 4.91 -7.07 14.10
C MET A 95 5.61 -7.98 15.12
N GLU A 96 6.10 -9.15 14.69
CA GLU A 96 6.91 -10.02 15.54
C GLU A 96 8.26 -9.40 15.88
N LYS A 97 8.93 -8.77 14.91
CA LYS A 97 10.22 -8.10 15.08
C LYS A 97 10.07 -6.79 15.87
N ARG A 98 9.06 -5.99 15.54
CA ARG A 98 8.84 -4.61 16.06
C ARG A 98 7.50 -4.54 16.80
N LYS A 99 7.49 -4.86 18.09
CA LYS A 99 6.28 -5.04 18.92
C LYS A 99 5.36 -3.82 19.04
N HIS A 100 5.86 -2.62 18.72
CA HIS A 100 5.10 -1.38 18.75
C HIS A 100 4.44 -1.04 17.42
N LEU A 101 4.75 -1.79 16.33
CA LEU A 101 4.17 -1.58 15.02
C LEU A 101 2.93 -2.44 14.80
N TYR A 102 1.95 -1.86 14.12
CA TYR A 102 0.77 -2.55 13.66
C TYR A 102 0.75 -2.60 12.13
N TRP A 103 0.58 -3.79 11.58
CA TRP A 103 0.27 -3.95 10.17
C TRP A 103 -1.25 -3.99 9.96
N THR A 104 -1.74 -3.26 8.95
CA THR A 104 -3.14 -3.29 8.53
C THR A 104 -3.24 -3.36 7.01
N PRO A 105 -4.23 -4.09 6.46
CA PRO A 105 -4.50 -4.05 5.04
C PRO A 105 -5.06 -2.69 4.64
N CYS A 106 -4.80 -2.29 3.39
CA CYS A 106 -5.35 -1.07 2.80
C CYS A 106 -6.88 -1.17 2.73
N ALA A 107 -7.58 -0.24 3.38
CA ALA A 107 -9.05 -0.23 3.40
C ALA A 107 -9.65 -0.09 2.00
N ALA A 108 -9.06 0.76 1.14
CA ALA A 108 -9.51 0.94 -0.24
C ALA A 108 -9.40 -0.37 -1.03
N HIS A 109 -8.29 -1.09 -0.90
CA HIS A 109 -8.12 -2.40 -1.55
C HIS A 109 -9.11 -3.44 -1.01
N CYS A 110 -9.39 -3.44 0.29
CA CYS A 110 -10.39 -4.33 0.87
C CYS A 110 -11.80 -4.04 0.35
N ILE A 111 -12.17 -2.76 0.20
CA ILE A 111 -13.45 -2.35 -0.38
C ILE A 111 -13.54 -2.78 -1.85
N ASP A 112 -12.48 -2.61 -2.62
CA ASP A 112 -12.41 -3.04 -4.02
C ASP A 112 -12.64 -4.55 -4.15
N LEU A 113 -11.99 -5.36 -3.32
CA LEU A 113 -12.22 -6.81 -3.25
C LEU A 113 -13.67 -7.16 -2.87
N MET A 114 -14.30 -6.40 -1.98
CA MET A 114 -15.72 -6.58 -1.64
C MET A 114 -16.61 -6.27 -2.84
N LEU A 115 -16.33 -5.21 -3.60
CA LEU A 115 -17.07 -4.85 -4.81
C LEU A 115 -16.92 -5.91 -5.91
N GLU A 116 -15.70 -6.47 -6.08
CA GLU A 116 -15.47 -7.61 -6.97
C GLU A 116 -16.28 -8.83 -6.56
N ASP A 117 -16.38 -9.12 -5.26
CA ASP A 117 -17.18 -10.22 -4.74
C ASP A 117 -18.68 -10.01 -5.03
N PHE A 118 -19.17 -8.77 -4.92
CA PHE A 118 -20.55 -8.45 -5.31
C PHE A 118 -20.79 -8.66 -6.81
N GLU A 119 -19.84 -8.22 -7.67
CA GLU A 119 -19.91 -8.49 -9.11
C GLU A 119 -19.98 -10.00 -9.40
N LYS A 120 -19.18 -10.82 -8.68
CA LYS A 120 -19.12 -12.27 -8.90
C LYS A 120 -20.37 -13.01 -8.39
N LYS A 121 -20.95 -12.58 -7.26
CA LYS A 121 -22.00 -13.32 -6.53
C LYS A 121 -23.42 -12.81 -6.78
N ILE A 122 -23.59 -11.55 -7.19
CA ILE A 122 -24.91 -10.91 -7.35
C ILE A 122 -25.16 -10.63 -8.84
N VAL A 123 -26.12 -11.36 -9.44
CA VAL A 123 -26.43 -11.28 -10.88
C VAL A 123 -26.73 -9.85 -11.34
N LEU A 124 -27.53 -9.10 -10.57
CA LEU A 124 -27.85 -7.69 -10.89
C LEU A 124 -26.60 -6.82 -10.99
N HIS A 125 -25.66 -6.96 -10.04
CA HIS A 125 -24.40 -6.22 -10.06
C HIS A 125 -23.54 -6.61 -11.27
N LYS A 126 -23.41 -7.90 -11.55
CA LYS A 126 -22.69 -8.41 -12.72
C LYS A 126 -23.19 -7.81 -14.02
N GLU A 127 -24.51 -7.81 -14.23
CA GLU A 127 -25.12 -7.25 -15.44
C GLU A 127 -24.92 -5.74 -15.53
N THR A 128 -25.14 -5.02 -14.43
CA THR A 128 -24.99 -3.56 -14.39
C THR A 128 -23.55 -3.13 -14.66
N ILE A 129 -22.57 -3.76 -14.02
CA ILE A 129 -21.14 -3.47 -14.22
C ILE A 129 -20.70 -3.82 -15.65
N SER A 130 -21.18 -4.97 -16.20
CA SER A 130 -20.91 -5.35 -17.58
C SER A 130 -21.42 -4.30 -18.58
N ARG A 131 -22.63 -3.78 -18.37
CA ARG A 131 -23.19 -2.68 -19.20
C ARG A 131 -22.36 -1.41 -19.08
N GLY A 132 -21.97 -1.02 -17.84
CA GLY A 132 -21.11 0.14 -17.59
C GLY A 132 -19.76 0.02 -18.29
N ARG A 133 -19.10 -1.13 -18.19
CA ARG A 133 -17.82 -1.39 -18.89
C ARG A 133 -17.93 -1.26 -20.39
N ARG A 134 -19.02 -1.72 -21.00
CA ARG A 134 -19.23 -1.56 -22.46
C ARG A 134 -19.31 -0.07 -22.86
N ILE A 135 -19.97 0.76 -22.05
CA ILE A 135 -20.08 2.20 -22.30
C ILE A 135 -18.71 2.87 -22.15
N THR A 136 -17.98 2.60 -21.07
CA THR A 136 -16.65 3.17 -20.85
C THR A 136 -15.65 2.72 -21.92
N THR A 137 -15.68 1.45 -22.31
CA THR A 137 -14.83 0.95 -23.41
C THR A 137 -15.16 1.63 -24.73
N TYR A 138 -16.43 1.87 -25.02
CA TYR A 138 -16.85 2.59 -26.24
C TYR A 138 -16.36 4.04 -26.26
N ILE A 139 -16.42 4.73 -25.09
CA ILE A 139 -16.04 6.15 -24.99
C ILE A 139 -14.50 6.33 -25.02
N TYR A 140 -13.77 5.47 -24.26
CA TYR A 140 -12.34 5.65 -23.99
C TYR A 140 -11.44 4.63 -24.69
N GLY A 141 -12.01 3.62 -25.35
CA GLY A 141 -11.28 2.52 -25.98
C GLY A 141 -10.79 2.80 -27.40
N ARG A 142 -10.47 4.06 -27.73
CA ARG A 142 -9.85 4.46 -28.99
C ARG A 142 -8.35 4.54 -28.88
#